data_acb2b09aa56df388c49411263bbdbc4c
#
_entry.id   acb2b09aa56df388c49411263bbdbc4c
#
_cell.length_a   1.000
_cell.length_b   1.000
_cell.length_c   1.000
_cell.angle_alpha   90.00
_cell.angle_beta   90.00
_cell.angle_gamma   90.00
#
_symmetry.space_group_name_H-M   'P 1'
#
loop_
_entity.id
_entity.type
_entity.pdbx_description
1 polymer ?
#
loop_
_entity_poly.entity_id
_entity_poly.type
_entity_poly.pdbx_seq_one_letter_code
_entity_poly.pdbx_strand_id
1 'polypeptide(L)'
;FTFALARDIAVDAFEADEAALHTLEEAARKTPKLKPVRTLSRDLFRAPLSAKELKAYDAVVLDPPRAGASAQAQELAKSQVPKLVAVSCNPGTLARDLRILVDGGYRIARIVPADQFLFSPHIEVVAHLER
;
A
#
# COMPACT_ATOMS: atom_id res chain seq x y z
N PHE A 1 2.79 -5.19 -7.38
CA PHE A 1 3.17 -5.73 -6.06
C PHE A 1 2.46 -7.05 -5.77
N THR A 2 1.14 -7.18 -6.02
CA THR A 2 0.31 -8.34 -5.64
C THR A 2 0.95 -9.68 -6.02
N PHE A 3 1.36 -9.88 -7.27
CA PHE A 3 1.96 -11.15 -7.69
C PHE A 3 3.33 -11.44 -7.07
N ALA A 4 4.13 -10.40 -6.83
CA ALA A 4 5.42 -10.58 -6.18
C ALA A 4 5.23 -11.06 -4.73
N LEU A 5 4.28 -10.47 -4.01
CA LEU A 5 3.93 -10.84 -2.64
C LEU A 5 3.24 -12.21 -2.58
N ALA A 6 2.32 -12.47 -3.52
CA ALA A 6 1.54 -13.71 -3.52
C ALA A 6 2.35 -14.99 -3.82
N ARG A 7 3.63 -14.88 -4.16
CA ARG A 7 4.52 -16.04 -4.21
C ARG A 7 4.73 -16.66 -2.82
N ASP A 8 4.73 -15.83 -1.79
CA ASP A 8 5.13 -16.24 -0.44
C ASP A 8 4.01 -16.12 0.58
N ILE A 9 3.10 -15.14 0.43
CA ILE A 9 2.03 -14.82 1.39
C ILE A 9 0.67 -14.69 0.72
N ALA A 10 -0.42 -14.86 1.48
CA ALA A 10 -1.77 -14.51 1.03
C ALA A 10 -1.91 -12.99 0.94
N VAL A 11 -2.63 -12.50 -0.08
CA VAL A 11 -2.79 -11.07 -0.36
C VAL A 11 -4.25 -10.70 -0.54
N ASP A 12 -4.69 -9.67 0.16
CA ASP A 12 -5.95 -8.97 -0.09
C ASP A 12 -5.63 -7.67 -0.85
N ALA A 13 -6.11 -7.55 -2.07
CA ALA A 13 -5.91 -6.38 -2.92
C ALA A 13 -7.18 -5.52 -2.93
N PHE A 14 -7.04 -4.28 -2.51
CA PHE A 14 -8.12 -3.28 -2.49
C PHE A 14 -7.91 -2.26 -3.61
N GLU A 15 -8.92 -2.06 -4.43
CA GLU A 15 -8.90 -1.12 -5.55
C GLU A 15 -10.33 -0.62 -5.82
N ALA A 16 -10.46 0.62 -6.25
CA ALA A 16 -11.75 1.19 -6.66
C ALA A 16 -12.10 0.89 -8.12
N ASP A 17 -11.10 0.67 -8.96
CA ASP A 17 -11.28 0.32 -10.37
C ASP A 17 -11.62 -1.17 -10.53
N GLU A 18 -12.89 -1.44 -10.79
CA GLU A 18 -13.39 -2.80 -10.97
C GLU A 18 -12.78 -3.52 -12.19
N ALA A 19 -12.42 -2.80 -13.25
CA ALA A 19 -11.77 -3.38 -14.41
C ALA A 19 -10.35 -3.83 -14.09
N ALA A 20 -9.61 -3.05 -13.29
CA ALA A 20 -8.30 -3.43 -12.78
C ALA A 20 -8.40 -4.66 -11.86
N LEU A 21 -9.38 -4.71 -10.97
CA LEU A 21 -9.62 -5.88 -10.10
C LEU A 21 -9.94 -7.15 -10.91
N HIS A 22 -10.83 -7.05 -11.90
CA HIS A 22 -11.17 -8.19 -12.76
C HIS A 22 -9.93 -8.71 -13.51
N THR A 23 -9.12 -7.81 -14.05
CA THR A 23 -7.86 -8.15 -14.71
C THR A 23 -6.89 -8.86 -13.76
N LEU A 24 -6.78 -8.35 -12.52
CA LEU A 24 -5.96 -8.97 -11.47
C LEU A 24 -6.43 -10.38 -11.12
N GLU A 25 -7.75 -10.59 -10.96
CA GLU A 25 -8.33 -11.90 -10.69
C GLU A 25 -8.06 -12.91 -11.79
N GLU A 26 -8.30 -12.51 -13.06
CA GLU A 26 -8.03 -13.39 -14.19
C GLU A 26 -6.56 -13.78 -14.27
N ALA A 27 -5.67 -12.82 -14.09
CA ALA A 27 -4.23 -13.07 -14.10
C ALA A 27 -3.80 -13.97 -12.94
N ALA A 28 -4.38 -13.77 -11.74
CA ALA A 28 -4.09 -14.62 -10.58
C ALA A 28 -4.52 -16.08 -10.81
N ARG A 29 -5.72 -16.30 -11.40
CA ARG A 29 -6.20 -17.66 -11.75
C ARG A 29 -5.28 -18.37 -12.75
N LYS A 30 -4.65 -17.62 -13.66
CA LYS A 30 -3.77 -18.16 -14.71
C LYS A 30 -2.31 -18.32 -14.24
N THR A 31 -1.95 -17.75 -13.10
CA THR A 31 -0.57 -17.78 -12.58
C THR A 31 -0.40 -18.92 -11.56
N PRO A 32 0.40 -19.96 -11.88
CA PRO A 32 0.57 -21.08 -10.98
C PRO A 32 1.41 -20.70 -9.75
N LYS A 33 1.25 -21.46 -8.66
CA LYS A 33 2.04 -21.37 -7.43
C LYS A 33 1.88 -20.07 -6.63
N LEU A 34 0.84 -19.29 -6.87
CA LEU A 34 0.51 -18.17 -5.99
C LEU A 34 -0.20 -18.67 -4.72
N LYS A 35 0.06 -18.00 -3.61
CA LYS A 35 -0.78 -18.06 -2.42
C LYS A 35 -2.12 -17.38 -2.73
N PRO A 36 -3.18 -17.56 -1.92
CA PRO A 36 -4.46 -16.94 -2.14
C PRO A 36 -4.37 -15.42 -2.40
N VAL A 37 -5.00 -14.97 -3.48
CA VAL A 37 -5.20 -13.56 -3.80
C VAL A 37 -6.69 -13.30 -3.76
N ARG A 38 -7.14 -12.39 -2.89
CA ARG A 38 -8.52 -11.89 -2.88
C ARG A 38 -8.52 -10.46 -3.41
N THR A 39 -9.50 -10.15 -4.24
CA THR A 39 -9.75 -8.82 -4.76
C THR A 39 -10.98 -8.23 -4.09
N LEU A 40 -10.91 -6.99 -3.65
CA LEU A 40 -11.97 -6.30 -2.94
C LEU A 40 -12.16 -4.89 -3.53
N SER A 41 -13.35 -4.65 -4.12
CA SER A 41 -13.71 -3.33 -4.64
C SER A 41 -13.94 -2.35 -3.48
N ARG A 42 -13.09 -1.31 -3.38
CA ARG A 42 -13.19 -0.31 -2.31
C ARG A 42 -12.44 0.96 -2.64
N ASP A 43 -13.12 2.08 -2.60
CA ASP A 43 -12.51 3.40 -2.66
C ASP A 43 -11.93 3.78 -1.29
N LEU A 44 -10.62 3.62 -1.14
CA LEU A 44 -9.91 3.89 0.12
C LEU A 44 -9.79 5.38 0.45
N PHE A 45 -10.09 6.29 -0.48
CA PHE A 45 -10.21 7.71 -0.17
C PHE A 45 -11.50 8.03 0.61
N ARG A 46 -12.60 7.35 0.25
CA ARG A 46 -13.92 7.56 0.87
C ARG A 46 -14.19 6.62 2.04
N ALA A 47 -13.66 5.41 1.94
CA ALA A 47 -13.89 4.34 2.91
C ALA A 47 -12.58 3.60 3.22
N PRO A 48 -11.62 4.24 3.92
CA PRO A 48 -10.38 3.57 4.31
C PRO A 48 -10.67 2.33 5.17
N LEU A 49 -9.77 1.37 5.16
CA LEU A 49 -9.81 0.25 6.09
C LEU A 49 -9.63 0.79 7.52
N SER A 50 -10.62 0.58 8.35
CA SER A 50 -10.59 0.99 9.76
C SER A 50 -9.48 0.26 10.54
N ALA A 51 -9.03 0.85 11.64
CA ALA A 51 -8.06 0.22 12.54
C ALA A 51 -8.52 -1.16 13.04
N LYS A 52 -9.85 -1.40 13.11
CA LYS A 52 -10.42 -2.71 13.46
C LYS A 52 -10.24 -3.74 12.34
N GLU A 53 -10.52 -3.35 11.09
CA GLU A 53 -10.33 -4.23 9.92
C GLU A 53 -8.85 -4.55 9.71
N LEU A 54 -7.98 -3.57 9.94
CA LEU A 54 -6.54 -3.70 9.82
C LEU A 54 -5.92 -4.72 10.79
N LYS A 55 -6.61 -5.13 11.85
CA LYS A 55 -6.13 -6.21 12.76
C LYS A 55 -5.96 -7.57 12.09
N ALA A 56 -6.56 -7.77 10.92
CA ALA A 56 -6.45 -9.01 10.16
C ALA A 56 -5.14 -9.14 9.36
N TYR A 57 -4.29 -8.09 9.35
CA TYR A 57 -3.12 -8.03 8.48
C TYR A 57 -1.82 -7.91 9.26
N ASP A 58 -0.82 -8.70 8.86
CA ASP A 58 0.55 -8.66 9.38
C ASP A 58 1.40 -7.60 8.69
N ALA A 59 1.00 -7.17 7.49
CA ALA A 59 1.67 -6.11 6.75
C ALA A 59 0.69 -5.41 5.81
N VAL A 60 0.99 -4.14 5.49
CA VAL A 60 0.26 -3.36 4.50
C VAL A 60 1.22 -2.72 3.52
N VAL A 61 0.87 -2.77 2.22
CA VAL A 61 1.57 -2.03 1.16
C VAL A 61 0.60 -1.00 0.59
N LEU A 62 1.03 0.26 0.56
CA LEU A 62 0.30 1.38 -0.04
C LEU A 62 1.01 1.82 -1.32
N ASP A 63 0.25 1.97 -2.40
CA ASP A 63 0.70 2.55 -3.68
C ASP A 63 -0.39 3.49 -4.21
N PRO A 64 -0.63 4.61 -3.54
CA PRO A 64 -1.69 5.54 -3.89
C PRO A 64 -1.34 6.39 -5.11
N PRO A 65 -2.34 6.98 -5.77
CA PRO A 65 -2.10 8.02 -6.76
C PRO A 65 -1.41 9.25 -6.14
N ARG A 66 -1.04 10.24 -6.97
CA ARG A 66 -0.27 11.44 -6.56
C ARG A 66 -0.86 12.22 -5.36
N ALA A 67 -2.16 12.07 -5.08
CA ALA A 67 -2.82 12.69 -3.92
C ALA A 67 -2.38 12.11 -2.57
N GLY A 68 -1.72 10.95 -2.58
CA GLY A 68 -1.32 10.21 -1.39
C GLY A 68 -2.46 9.42 -0.77
N ALA A 69 -2.29 8.95 0.45
CA ALA A 69 -3.21 8.06 1.16
C ALA A 69 -3.55 8.57 2.58
N SER A 70 -3.76 9.87 2.77
CA SER A 70 -3.88 10.44 4.13
C SER A 70 -5.02 9.83 4.97
N ALA A 71 -6.17 9.51 4.35
CA ALA A 71 -7.27 8.87 5.05
C ALA A 71 -6.88 7.47 5.58
N GLN A 72 -6.23 6.67 4.74
CA GLN A 72 -5.75 5.35 5.15
C GLN A 72 -4.59 5.44 6.15
N ALA A 73 -3.70 6.43 6.01
CA ALA A 73 -2.62 6.69 6.95
C ALA A 73 -3.15 7.01 8.37
N GLN A 74 -4.25 7.76 8.48
CA GLN A 74 -4.91 8.04 9.76
C GLN A 74 -5.44 6.78 10.44
N GLU A 75 -6.01 5.85 9.70
CA GLU A 75 -6.49 4.58 10.26
C GLU A 75 -5.33 3.63 10.61
N LEU A 76 -4.28 3.60 9.79
CA LEU A 76 -3.05 2.86 10.08
C LEU A 76 -2.37 3.39 11.34
N ALA A 77 -2.32 4.70 11.53
CA ALA A 77 -1.76 5.32 12.74
C ALA A 77 -2.41 4.81 14.04
N LYS A 78 -3.70 4.47 13.98
CA LYS A 78 -4.47 3.90 15.11
C LYS A 78 -4.41 2.37 15.18
N SER A 79 -3.88 1.71 14.14
CA SER A 79 -3.87 0.25 14.02
C SER A 79 -2.69 -0.37 14.78
N GLN A 80 -2.63 -1.70 14.80
CA GLN A 80 -1.49 -2.47 15.33
C GLN A 80 -0.73 -3.23 14.23
N VAL A 81 -0.90 -2.84 12.97
CA VAL A 81 -0.16 -3.46 11.85
C VAL A 81 1.35 -3.26 12.06
N PRO A 82 2.14 -4.32 12.18
CA PRO A 82 3.56 -4.17 12.57
C PRO A 82 4.46 -3.68 11.43
N LYS A 83 4.09 -3.92 10.17
CA LYS A 83 4.92 -3.60 9.01
C LYS A 83 4.14 -2.85 7.96
N LEU A 84 4.72 -1.77 7.45
CA LEU A 84 4.11 -0.94 6.43
C LEU A 84 5.14 -0.59 5.35
N VAL A 85 4.73 -0.68 4.10
CA VAL A 85 5.48 -0.15 2.96
C VAL A 85 4.61 0.89 2.25
N ALA A 86 5.12 2.10 2.11
CA ALA A 86 4.49 3.16 1.33
C ALA A 86 5.33 3.45 0.09
N VAL A 87 4.72 3.28 -1.09
CA VAL A 87 5.28 3.66 -2.38
C VAL A 87 4.61 4.95 -2.83
N SER A 88 5.33 5.85 -3.46
CA SER A 88 4.75 7.11 -3.93
C SER A 88 5.59 7.76 -5.03
N CYS A 89 4.92 8.24 -6.06
CA CYS A 89 5.49 9.11 -7.10
C CYS A 89 5.44 10.61 -6.74
N ASN A 90 5.02 10.96 -5.52
CA ASN A 90 4.97 12.35 -5.02
C ASN A 90 5.56 12.45 -3.61
N PRO A 91 6.84 12.85 -3.48
CA PRO A 91 7.49 12.99 -2.19
C PRO A 91 6.77 13.92 -1.20
N GLY A 92 6.09 14.96 -1.69
CA GLY A 92 5.37 15.91 -0.84
C GLY A 92 4.18 15.28 -0.13
N THR A 93 3.33 14.53 -0.85
CA THR A 93 2.20 13.82 -0.25
C THR A 93 2.68 12.64 0.60
N LEU A 94 3.75 11.97 0.18
CA LEU A 94 4.39 10.92 1.00
C LEU A 94 4.87 11.47 2.35
N ALA A 95 5.57 12.59 2.36
CA ALA A 95 6.06 13.21 3.60
C ALA A 95 4.92 13.53 4.57
N ARG A 96 3.78 14.04 4.07
CA ARG A 96 2.57 14.27 4.87
C ARG A 96 2.04 12.95 5.47
N ASP A 97 1.93 11.91 4.66
CA ASP A 97 1.37 10.62 5.07
C ASP A 97 2.33 9.92 6.07
N LEU A 98 3.63 9.98 5.82
CA LEU A 98 4.65 9.48 6.76
C LEU A 98 4.61 10.22 8.10
N ARG A 99 4.36 11.53 8.11
CA ARG A 99 4.21 12.29 9.36
C ARG A 99 3.05 11.76 10.20
N ILE A 100 1.89 11.52 9.58
CA ILE A 100 0.72 10.94 10.25
C ILE A 100 1.07 9.56 10.88
N LEU A 101 1.78 8.72 10.13
CA LEU A 101 2.17 7.39 10.58
C LEU A 101 3.17 7.45 11.74
N VAL A 102 4.17 8.33 11.66
CA VAL A 102 5.18 8.51 12.71
C VAL A 102 4.54 9.06 13.99
N ASP A 103 3.64 10.04 13.89
CA ASP A 103 2.89 10.55 15.03
C ASP A 103 2.00 9.47 15.66
N GLY A 104 1.54 8.50 14.85
CA GLY A 104 0.82 7.31 15.29
C GLY A 104 1.71 6.20 15.87
N GLY A 105 3.02 6.39 15.98
CA GLY A 105 3.96 5.47 16.63
C GLY A 105 4.72 4.53 15.69
N TYR A 106 4.63 4.72 14.37
CA TYR A 106 5.52 4.03 13.44
C TYR A 106 6.92 4.66 13.43
N ARG A 107 7.93 3.85 13.20
CA ARG A 107 9.31 4.27 12.95
C ARG A 107 9.65 4.04 11.49
N ILE A 108 10.21 5.03 10.83
CA ILE A 108 10.76 4.86 9.47
C ILE A 108 12.05 4.04 9.60
N ALA A 109 12.02 2.82 9.09
CA ALA A 109 13.17 1.92 9.08
C ALA A 109 14.07 2.18 7.88
N ARG A 110 13.49 2.49 6.72
CA ARG A 110 14.22 2.74 5.48
C ARG A 110 13.44 3.62 4.51
N ILE A 111 14.15 4.47 3.78
CA ILE A 111 13.64 5.18 2.60
C ILE A 111 14.57 4.88 1.42
N VAL A 112 13.98 4.52 0.28
CA VAL A 112 14.69 4.23 -0.96
C VAL A 112 14.09 5.08 -2.06
N PRO A 113 14.80 6.08 -2.58
CA PRO A 113 14.40 6.75 -3.81
C PRO A 113 14.75 5.88 -5.02
N ALA A 114 13.88 5.87 -6.05
CA ALA A 114 14.10 5.20 -7.31
C ALA A 114 13.88 6.20 -8.46
N ASP A 115 14.99 6.66 -9.04
CA ASP A 115 14.98 7.55 -10.19
C ASP A 115 14.88 6.73 -11.48
N GLN A 116 13.64 6.49 -11.91
CA GLN A 116 13.33 5.70 -13.10
C GLN A 116 12.76 6.52 -14.26
N PHE A 117 12.55 7.83 -14.06
CA PHE A 117 11.96 8.72 -15.06
C PHE A 117 13.03 9.63 -15.66
N LEU A 118 13.81 9.12 -16.60
CA LEU A 118 14.88 9.87 -17.27
C LEU A 118 14.37 11.22 -17.78
N PHE A 119 15.16 12.28 -17.55
CA PHE A 119 14.88 13.67 -17.95
C PHE A 119 13.57 14.25 -17.38
N SER A 120 13.10 13.74 -16.25
CA SER A 120 11.89 14.19 -15.57
C SER A 120 12.21 14.52 -14.10
N PRO A 121 11.53 15.51 -13.49
CA PRO A 121 11.65 15.77 -12.05
C PRO A 121 10.89 14.74 -11.18
N HIS A 122 10.29 13.72 -11.80
CA HIS A 122 9.56 12.70 -11.10
C HIS A 122 10.48 11.63 -10.52
N ILE A 123 10.21 11.24 -9.28
CA ILE A 123 10.94 10.21 -8.57
C ILE A 123 9.94 9.31 -7.84
N GLU A 124 10.17 8.01 -7.86
CA GLU A 124 9.48 7.08 -6.97
C GLU A 124 10.22 7.00 -5.64
N VAL A 125 9.47 6.89 -4.56
CA VAL A 125 10.03 6.71 -3.23
C VAL A 125 9.34 5.54 -2.55
N VAL A 126 10.13 4.64 -1.99
CA VAL A 126 9.64 3.53 -1.17
C VAL A 126 10.06 3.77 0.27
N ALA A 127 9.11 3.86 1.17
CA ALA A 127 9.33 3.98 2.60
C ALA A 127 8.88 2.69 3.31
N HIS A 128 9.77 2.09 4.10
CA HIS A 128 9.46 0.97 4.99
C HIS A 128 9.35 1.48 6.42
N LEU A 129 8.24 1.17 7.08
CA LEU A 129 7.96 1.55 8.46
C LEU A 129 7.65 0.31 9.30
N GLU A 130 7.97 0.39 10.57
CA GLU A 130 7.76 -0.64 11.57
C GLU A 130 7.18 -0.03 12.85
N ARG A 131 6.46 -0.87 13.57
CA ARG A 131 5.95 -0.58 14.91
C ARG A 131 6.68 -1.41 15.95
#